data_6b88148d551db44a2f45813a701253d9
#
_entry.id   6b88148d551db44a2f45813a701253d9
#
_cell.length_a   1.000
_cell.length_b   1.000
_cell.length_c   1.000
_cell.angle_alpha   90.00
_cell.angle_beta   90.00
_cell.angle_gamma   90.00
#
_symmetry.space_group_name_H-M   'P 1'
#
loop_
_entity.id
_entity.type
_entity.pdbx_description
1 polymer ?
#
loop_
_entity_poly.entity_id
_entity_poly.type
_entity_poly.pdbx_seq_one_letter_code
_entity_poly.pdbx_strand_id
1 'polypeptide(L)'
;MVRRWTLSLQANDGVLNSLLKALNEHTYTNEGISVSIPVISFFAASNEIPNFHTPEEKSLRALYDRFDFKVNTRYVEDKANRMRILAMKQDPANFVPDGLQRISEKEISLDELYQMQEEVRAVKIPDNINELADNILCELRRKEISVTDRKYFNFSLVVQAEAWLAGIPSGRRI
;
A
#
# COMPACT_ATOMS: atom_id res chain seq x y z
N MET A 1 -5.24 13.41 -6.31
CA MET A 1 -3.82 13.65 -6.65
C MET A 1 -2.97 12.63 -5.92
N VAL A 2 -2.41 11.67 -6.63
CA VAL A 2 -1.52 10.65 -6.04
C VAL A 2 -0.13 11.26 -5.92
N ARG A 3 0.39 11.40 -4.71
CA ARG A 3 1.78 11.85 -4.50
C ARG A 3 2.65 10.63 -4.18
N ARG A 4 3.66 10.40 -5.01
CA ARG A 4 4.70 9.41 -4.78
C ARG A 4 5.78 10.01 -3.90
N TRP A 5 6.06 9.37 -2.77
CA TRP A 5 7.18 9.71 -1.90
C TRP A 5 8.22 8.59 -2.01
N THR A 6 9.46 8.95 -2.33
CA THR A 6 10.57 8.02 -2.24
C THR A 6 11.24 8.24 -0.88
N LEU A 7 11.16 7.27 0.00
CA LEU A 7 11.78 7.29 1.31
C LEU A 7 13.19 6.72 1.20
N SER A 8 14.18 7.55 1.51
CA SER A 8 15.50 7.04 1.89
C SER A 8 15.43 6.61 3.36
N LEU A 9 15.81 5.38 3.64
CA LEU A 9 15.82 4.82 5.01
C LEU A 9 16.85 5.49 5.94
N GLN A 10 17.60 6.47 5.47
CA GLN A 10 18.57 7.26 6.23
C GLN A 10 18.00 8.59 6.77
N ALA A 11 16.68 8.71 6.87
CA ALA A 11 16.05 9.91 7.42
C ALA A 11 16.29 10.01 8.94
N ASN A 12 16.53 11.22 9.44
CA ASN A 12 16.64 11.45 10.88
C ASN A 12 15.27 11.28 11.59
N ASP A 13 15.28 11.11 12.91
CA ASP A 13 14.06 10.86 13.71
C ASP A 13 13.00 11.95 13.55
N GLY A 14 13.38 13.20 13.33
CA GLY A 14 12.44 14.30 13.11
C GLY A 14 11.64 14.12 11.80
N VAL A 15 12.30 13.70 10.73
CA VAL A 15 11.65 13.41 9.44
C VAL A 15 10.75 12.17 9.57
N LEU A 16 11.23 11.12 10.26
CA LEU A 16 10.43 9.92 10.49
C LEU A 16 9.15 10.22 11.27
N ASN A 17 9.23 11.01 12.34
CA ASN A 17 8.08 11.42 13.13
C ASN A 17 7.07 12.26 12.31
N SER A 18 7.56 13.16 11.46
CA SER A 18 6.71 13.95 10.56
C SER A 18 5.98 13.06 9.54
N LEU A 19 6.66 12.04 9.02
CA LEU A 19 6.07 11.04 8.12
C LEU A 19 5.02 10.17 8.82
N LEU A 20 5.30 9.74 10.05
CA LEU A 20 4.35 8.99 10.87
C LEU A 20 3.08 9.78 11.12
N LYS A 21 3.20 11.09 11.38
CA LYS A 21 2.07 12.00 11.55
C LYS A 21 1.29 12.16 10.24
N ALA A 22 1.99 12.35 9.13
CA ALA A 22 1.37 12.43 7.82
C ALA A 22 0.58 11.16 7.44
N LEU A 23 1.13 9.97 7.73
CA LEU A 23 0.49 8.68 7.46
C LEU A 23 -0.74 8.40 8.35
N ASN A 24 -0.70 8.86 9.62
CA ASN A 24 -1.78 8.58 10.57
C ASN A 24 -2.88 9.63 10.56
N GLU A 25 -2.48 10.90 10.56
CA GLU A 25 -3.36 12.03 10.79
C GLU A 25 -3.68 12.80 9.51
N HIS A 26 -3.01 12.46 8.40
CA HIS A 26 -3.07 13.22 7.16
C HIS A 26 -2.75 14.71 7.37
N THR A 27 -1.83 14.99 8.31
CA THR A 27 -1.39 16.34 8.62
C THR A 27 0.12 16.47 8.53
N TYR A 28 0.59 17.63 8.18
CA TYR A 28 2.01 17.98 8.20
C TYR A 28 2.19 19.23 9.06
N THR A 29 3.16 19.19 9.98
CA THR A 29 3.45 20.32 10.85
C THR A 29 4.78 20.95 10.44
N ASN A 30 4.76 22.26 10.13
CA ASN A 30 5.95 23.05 9.88
C ASN A 30 5.90 24.30 10.77
N GLU A 31 6.98 24.60 11.48
CA GLU A 31 7.09 25.75 12.38
C GLU A 31 5.91 25.93 13.34
N GLY A 32 5.39 24.80 13.87
CA GLY A 32 4.26 24.81 14.79
C GLY A 32 2.88 24.91 14.14
N ILE A 33 2.79 25.09 12.83
CA ILE A 33 1.53 25.15 12.09
C ILE A 33 1.25 23.78 11.48
N SER A 34 0.12 23.18 11.85
CA SER A 34 -0.37 21.93 11.28
C SER A 34 -1.31 22.19 10.10
N VAL A 35 -0.99 21.59 8.95
CA VAL A 35 -1.78 21.71 7.72
C VAL A 35 -2.27 20.34 7.31
N SER A 36 -3.53 20.21 6.92
CA SER A 36 -4.09 18.97 6.37
C SER A 36 -3.50 18.67 4.98
N ILE A 37 -3.15 17.41 4.76
CA ILE A 37 -2.61 16.93 3.49
C ILE A 37 -3.72 16.19 2.75
N PRO A 38 -4.15 16.64 1.57
CA PRO A 38 -5.18 15.96 0.77
C PRO A 38 -4.56 14.77 0.02
N VAL A 39 -4.12 13.77 0.78
CA VAL A 39 -3.52 12.53 0.23
C VAL A 39 -4.51 11.40 0.37
N ILE A 40 -4.72 10.65 -0.71
CA ILE A 40 -5.58 9.47 -0.75
C ILE A 40 -4.77 8.21 -0.45
N SER A 41 -3.55 8.12 -0.99
CA SER A 41 -2.70 6.94 -0.85
C SER A 41 -1.23 7.32 -0.73
N PHE A 42 -0.49 6.56 0.06
CA PHE A 42 0.95 6.68 0.21
C PHE A 42 1.65 5.50 -0.45
N PHE A 43 2.68 5.80 -1.23
CA PHE A 43 3.56 4.81 -1.83
C PHE A 43 4.98 5.05 -1.36
N ALA A 44 5.67 4.01 -0.95
CA ALA A 44 7.08 4.04 -0.58
C ALA A 44 7.87 3.05 -1.43
N ALA A 45 9.13 3.35 -1.68
CA ALA A 45 10.07 2.46 -2.32
C ALA A 45 11.37 2.42 -1.51
N SER A 46 11.94 1.23 -1.36
CA SER A 46 13.22 1.01 -0.70
C SER A 46 14.01 -0.02 -1.50
N ASN A 47 15.32 0.13 -1.53
CA ASN A 47 16.22 -0.85 -2.15
C ASN A 47 16.43 -2.07 -1.24
N GLU A 48 16.22 -1.91 0.06
CA GLU A 48 16.47 -2.93 1.06
C GLU A 48 15.26 -3.09 1.97
N ILE A 49 15.06 -4.31 2.46
CA ILE A 49 14.11 -4.57 3.54
C ILE A 49 14.84 -4.28 4.86
N PRO A 50 14.32 -3.40 5.74
CA PRO A 50 14.97 -3.07 6.99
C PRO A 50 15.18 -4.30 7.86
N ASN A 51 16.38 -4.42 8.42
CA ASN A 51 16.71 -5.41 9.44
C ASN A 51 16.41 -4.83 10.83
N PHE A 52 15.22 -5.02 11.36
CA PHE A 52 14.75 -4.42 12.60
C PHE A 52 15.50 -4.85 13.88
N HIS A 53 16.64 -5.53 13.77
CA HIS A 53 17.47 -5.91 14.91
C HIS A 53 18.39 -4.79 15.37
N THR A 54 18.72 -3.83 14.51
CA THR A 54 19.55 -2.68 14.88
C THR A 54 18.72 -1.58 15.53
N PRO A 55 19.29 -0.81 16.50
CA PRO A 55 18.57 0.29 17.15
C PRO A 55 18.08 1.36 16.17
N GLU A 56 18.90 1.67 15.16
CA GLU A 56 18.62 2.68 14.14
C GLU A 56 17.43 2.28 13.26
N GLU A 57 17.24 0.98 13.03
CA GLU A 57 16.16 0.46 12.18
C GLU A 57 14.87 0.16 12.97
N LYS A 58 14.94 0.14 14.31
CA LYS A 58 13.73 -0.04 15.14
C LYS A 58 12.71 1.08 14.94
N SER A 59 13.17 2.31 14.75
CA SER A 59 12.28 3.46 14.46
C SER A 59 11.56 3.29 13.13
N LEU A 60 12.19 2.65 12.15
CA LEU A 60 11.60 2.35 10.84
C LEU A 60 10.51 1.28 10.90
N ARG A 61 10.51 0.42 11.93
CA ARG A 61 9.49 -0.61 12.09
C ARG A 61 8.10 -0.02 12.20
N ALA A 62 7.96 1.07 12.95
CA ALA A 62 6.69 1.76 13.10
C ALA A 62 6.18 2.34 11.77
N LEU A 63 7.08 2.82 10.93
CA LEU A 63 6.76 3.29 9.58
C LEU A 63 6.40 2.12 8.66
N TYR A 64 7.21 1.05 8.67
CA TYR A 64 7.02 -0.14 7.86
C TYR A 64 5.69 -0.84 8.13
N ASP A 65 5.26 -0.89 9.39
CA ASP A 65 3.97 -1.49 9.78
C ASP A 65 2.75 -0.72 9.28
N ARG A 66 2.92 0.55 8.87
CA ARG A 66 1.83 1.37 8.35
C ARG A 66 1.52 1.13 6.88
N PHE A 67 2.42 0.47 6.19
CA PHE A 67 2.16 0.01 4.83
C PHE A 67 1.56 -1.39 4.88
N ASP A 68 0.32 -1.55 4.44
CA ASP A 68 -0.37 -2.84 4.47
C ASP A 68 0.12 -3.76 3.36
N PHE A 69 0.33 -3.20 2.17
CA PHE A 69 0.84 -3.94 1.03
C PHE A 69 2.35 -3.76 0.90
N LYS A 70 3.07 -4.88 0.83
CA LYS A 70 4.51 -4.94 0.64
C LYS A 70 4.81 -5.80 -0.57
N VAL A 71 5.34 -5.17 -1.60
CA VAL A 71 5.64 -5.83 -2.87
C VAL A 71 7.15 -5.91 -3.04
N ASN A 72 7.66 -7.13 -3.16
CA ASN A 72 9.05 -7.36 -3.48
C ASN A 72 9.22 -7.43 -4.99
N THR A 73 9.97 -6.49 -5.55
CA THR A 73 10.32 -6.48 -6.97
C THR A 73 11.56 -7.31 -7.23
N ARG A 74 11.54 -8.13 -8.27
CA ARG A 74 12.68 -8.94 -8.70
C ARG A 74 13.26 -8.42 -10.00
N TYR A 75 14.47 -8.85 -10.31
CA TYR A 75 15.05 -8.61 -11.62
C TYR A 75 14.17 -9.24 -12.72
N VAL A 76 14.19 -8.61 -13.89
CA VAL A 76 13.45 -9.12 -15.06
C VAL A 76 14.15 -10.36 -15.60
N GLU A 77 13.59 -11.53 -15.31
CA GLU A 77 14.16 -12.84 -15.69
C GLU A 77 13.80 -13.22 -17.14
N ASP A 78 12.67 -12.77 -17.64
CA ASP A 78 12.22 -13.07 -18.99
C ASP A 78 13.02 -12.31 -20.06
N LYS A 79 13.51 -13.05 -21.08
CA LYS A 79 14.33 -12.50 -22.16
C LYS A 79 13.55 -11.49 -23.00
N ALA A 80 12.29 -11.74 -23.31
CA ALA A 80 11.48 -10.83 -24.14
C ALA A 80 11.30 -9.48 -23.46
N ASN A 81 11.02 -9.49 -22.15
CA ASN A 81 10.91 -8.27 -21.36
C ASN A 81 12.24 -7.52 -21.25
N ARG A 82 13.38 -8.22 -21.09
CA ARG A 82 14.70 -7.55 -21.13
C ARG A 82 14.98 -6.90 -22.49
N MET A 83 14.63 -7.58 -23.61
CA MET A 83 14.77 -7.02 -24.95
C MET A 83 13.88 -5.79 -25.16
N ARG A 84 12.64 -5.80 -24.62
CA ARG A 84 11.78 -4.60 -24.62
C ARG A 84 12.43 -3.43 -23.90
N ILE A 85 13.01 -3.65 -22.71
CA ILE A 85 13.70 -2.61 -21.93
C ILE A 85 14.84 -2.02 -22.75
N LEU A 86 15.62 -2.84 -23.44
CA LEU A 86 16.71 -2.37 -24.31
C LEU A 86 16.20 -1.55 -25.49
N ALA A 87 15.13 -2.01 -26.15
CA ALA A 87 14.50 -1.29 -27.24
C ALA A 87 13.94 0.07 -26.80
N MET A 88 13.33 0.16 -25.62
CA MET A 88 12.84 1.41 -25.04
C MET A 88 13.94 2.46 -24.87
N LYS A 89 15.15 2.05 -24.51
CA LYS A 89 16.31 2.93 -24.35
C LYS A 89 16.83 3.46 -25.70
N GLN A 90 16.61 2.72 -26.78
CA GLN A 90 17.07 3.10 -28.12
C GLN A 90 16.13 4.10 -28.78
N ASP A 91 14.84 4.03 -28.50
CA ASP A 91 13.84 4.96 -29.03
C ASP A 91 12.88 5.44 -27.93
N PRO A 92 13.26 6.50 -27.21
CA PRO A 92 12.43 7.07 -26.15
C PRO A 92 11.06 7.58 -26.60
N ALA A 93 10.91 7.92 -27.90
CA ALA A 93 9.65 8.40 -28.46
C ALA A 93 8.58 7.30 -28.52
N ASN A 94 8.99 6.04 -28.60
CA ASN A 94 8.12 4.87 -28.58
C ASN A 94 7.87 4.34 -27.15
N PHE A 95 8.43 5.01 -26.16
CA PHE A 95 8.26 4.62 -24.77
C PHE A 95 6.98 5.20 -24.18
N VAL A 96 5.86 4.63 -24.55
CA VAL A 96 4.65 4.71 -23.73
C VAL A 96 4.49 3.35 -23.05
N PRO A 97 4.68 3.23 -21.74
CA PRO A 97 4.40 2.00 -21.05
C PRO A 97 2.96 1.58 -21.33
N ASP A 98 2.73 0.35 -21.81
CA ASP A 98 1.38 -0.18 -22.07
C ASP A 98 0.41 0.07 -20.91
N GLY A 99 0.94 0.10 -19.68
CA GLY A 99 0.19 0.43 -18.47
C GLY A 99 -0.28 1.89 -18.44
N LEU A 100 0.50 2.84 -18.94
CA LEU A 100 0.11 4.26 -18.94
C LEU A 100 -0.91 4.58 -20.05
N GLN A 101 -0.85 3.90 -21.19
CA GLN A 101 -1.91 4.02 -22.20
C GLN A 101 -3.24 3.50 -21.68
N ARG A 102 -3.25 2.36 -20.96
CA ARG A 102 -4.46 1.83 -20.34
C ARG A 102 -5.01 2.69 -19.21
N ILE A 103 -4.14 3.41 -18.50
CA ILE A 103 -4.54 4.33 -17.43
C ILE A 103 -5.21 5.58 -18.00
N SER A 104 -4.74 6.09 -19.14
CA SER A 104 -5.35 7.28 -19.79
C SER A 104 -6.75 7.02 -20.33
N GLU A 105 -7.10 5.77 -20.61
CA GLU A 105 -8.42 5.39 -21.12
C GLU A 105 -9.48 5.12 -20.04
N LYS A 106 -9.06 4.99 -18.76
CA LYS A 106 -9.93 4.67 -17.63
C LYS A 106 -9.54 5.52 -16.41
N GLU A 107 -9.80 6.79 -16.50
CA GLU A 107 -9.68 7.67 -15.36
C GLU A 107 -10.86 7.46 -14.42
N ILE A 108 -10.59 7.29 -13.13
CA ILE A 108 -11.59 7.25 -12.07
C ILE A 108 -11.57 8.62 -11.40
N SER A 109 -12.71 9.28 -11.34
CA SER A 109 -12.87 10.54 -10.61
C SER A 109 -12.80 10.31 -9.10
N LEU A 110 -12.57 11.37 -8.33
CA LEU A 110 -12.57 11.28 -6.87
C LEU A 110 -13.94 10.86 -6.32
N ASP A 111 -15.00 11.35 -6.91
CA ASP A 111 -16.37 11.02 -6.47
C ASP A 111 -16.68 9.54 -6.71
N GLU A 112 -16.27 9.00 -7.86
CA GLU A 112 -16.37 7.57 -8.13
C GLU A 112 -15.54 6.75 -7.15
N LEU A 113 -14.32 7.18 -6.81
CA LEU A 113 -13.49 6.49 -5.83
C LEU A 113 -14.16 6.47 -4.45
N TYR A 114 -14.74 7.59 -4.01
CA TYR A 114 -15.46 7.62 -2.74
C TYR A 114 -16.70 6.74 -2.75
N GLN A 115 -17.44 6.72 -3.85
CA GLN A 115 -18.56 5.81 -4.02
C GLN A 115 -18.12 4.34 -3.93
N MET A 116 -17.05 3.96 -4.62
CA MET A 116 -16.46 2.62 -4.54
C MET A 116 -16.07 2.26 -3.09
N GLN A 117 -15.49 3.20 -2.35
CA GLN A 117 -15.13 2.97 -0.95
C GLN A 117 -16.35 2.70 -0.06
N GLU A 118 -17.44 3.42 -0.29
CA GLU A 118 -18.71 3.16 0.44
C GLU A 118 -19.31 1.80 0.07
N GLU A 119 -19.27 1.41 -1.19
CA GLU A 119 -19.72 0.10 -1.64
C GLU A 119 -18.88 -1.03 -1.02
N VAL A 120 -17.56 -0.87 -0.96
CA VAL A 120 -16.62 -1.80 -0.29
C VAL A 120 -16.99 -1.95 1.19
N ARG A 121 -17.21 -0.84 1.90
CA ARG A 121 -17.60 -0.88 3.33
C ARG A 121 -18.94 -1.56 3.58
N ALA A 122 -19.82 -1.53 2.60
CA ALA A 122 -21.14 -2.19 2.68
C ALA A 122 -21.06 -3.72 2.49
N VAL A 123 -19.94 -4.27 2.05
CA VAL A 123 -19.73 -5.71 1.93
C VAL A 123 -19.69 -6.34 3.32
N LYS A 124 -20.58 -7.30 3.56
CA LYS A 124 -20.66 -8.02 4.85
C LYS A 124 -19.72 -9.21 4.87
N ILE A 125 -18.89 -9.28 5.89
CA ILE A 125 -18.01 -10.41 6.14
C ILE A 125 -18.73 -11.35 7.14
N PRO A 126 -19.02 -12.62 6.77
CA PRO A 126 -19.62 -13.57 7.69
C PRO A 126 -18.59 -14.09 8.71
N ASP A 127 -19.09 -14.60 9.84
CA ASP A 127 -18.26 -15.00 10.98
C ASP A 127 -17.24 -16.08 10.62
N ASN A 128 -17.59 -17.03 9.77
CA ASN A 128 -16.65 -18.07 9.31
C ASN A 128 -15.44 -17.52 8.57
N ILE A 129 -15.58 -16.38 7.88
CA ILE A 129 -14.44 -15.70 7.24
C ILE A 129 -13.60 -14.96 8.28
N ASN A 130 -14.23 -14.38 9.30
CA ASN A 130 -13.49 -13.78 10.43
C ASN A 130 -12.67 -14.84 11.19
N GLU A 131 -13.25 -16.01 11.44
CA GLU A 131 -12.55 -17.15 12.07
C GLU A 131 -11.38 -17.63 11.20
N LEU A 132 -11.57 -17.73 9.89
CA LEU A 132 -10.50 -18.10 8.96
C LEU A 132 -9.37 -17.07 8.97
N ALA A 133 -9.72 -15.77 8.97
CA ALA A 133 -8.77 -14.68 9.07
C ALA A 133 -7.93 -14.76 10.35
N ASP A 134 -8.58 -14.96 11.50
CA ASP A 134 -7.90 -15.12 12.79
C ASP A 134 -6.94 -16.33 12.76
N ASN A 135 -7.39 -17.46 12.26
CA ASN A 135 -6.55 -18.66 12.12
C ASN A 135 -5.31 -18.39 11.27
N ILE A 136 -5.44 -17.70 10.13
CA ILE A 136 -4.30 -17.34 9.27
C ILE A 136 -3.33 -16.43 10.02
N LEU A 137 -3.83 -15.38 10.66
CA LEU A 137 -3.00 -14.41 11.37
C LEU A 137 -2.30 -15.03 12.59
N CYS A 138 -2.96 -15.94 13.29
CA CYS A 138 -2.38 -16.73 14.37
C CYS A 138 -1.28 -17.68 13.88
N GLU A 139 -1.48 -18.34 12.73
CA GLU A 139 -0.44 -19.19 12.13
C GLU A 139 0.79 -18.38 11.69
N LEU A 140 0.60 -17.18 11.18
CA LEU A 140 1.71 -16.28 10.87
C LEU A 140 2.50 -15.91 12.13
N ARG A 141 1.81 -15.61 13.24
CA ARG A 141 2.48 -15.36 14.55
C ARG A 141 3.27 -16.58 15.03
N ARG A 142 2.74 -17.79 14.88
CA ARG A 142 3.44 -19.05 15.24
C ARG A 142 4.71 -19.26 14.43
N LYS A 143 4.72 -18.76 13.20
CA LYS A 143 5.91 -18.78 12.31
C LYS A 143 6.83 -17.57 12.54
N GLU A 144 6.71 -16.89 13.68
CA GLU A 144 7.50 -15.72 14.07
C GLU A 144 7.36 -14.53 13.12
N ILE A 145 6.33 -14.52 12.27
CA ILE A 145 6.01 -13.36 11.43
C ILE A 145 5.28 -12.34 12.29
N SER A 146 5.82 -11.12 12.34
CA SER A 146 5.22 -10.04 13.13
C SER A 146 3.86 -9.63 12.57
N VAL A 147 2.81 -9.96 13.31
CA VAL A 147 1.43 -9.55 13.02
C VAL A 147 0.96 -8.66 14.18
N THR A 148 0.87 -7.37 13.91
CA THR A 148 0.37 -6.38 14.88
C THR A 148 -1.16 -6.31 14.86
N ASP A 149 -1.76 -5.77 15.92
CA ASP A 149 -3.23 -5.61 15.98
C ASP A 149 -3.76 -4.70 14.86
N ARG A 150 -2.93 -3.78 14.36
CA ARG A 150 -3.26 -2.99 13.17
C ARG A 150 -3.56 -3.86 11.95
N LYS A 151 -2.88 -4.99 11.79
CA LYS A 151 -3.13 -5.93 10.69
C LYS A 151 -4.51 -6.57 10.79
N TYR A 152 -5.00 -6.83 12.01
CA TYR A 152 -6.37 -7.29 12.20
C TYR A 152 -7.39 -6.25 11.74
N PHE A 153 -7.20 -4.97 12.10
CA PHE A 153 -8.11 -3.90 11.65
C PHE A 153 -8.15 -3.75 10.14
N ASN A 154 -6.99 -3.79 9.48
CA ASN A 154 -6.91 -3.55 8.05
C ASN A 154 -7.25 -4.79 7.23
N PHE A 155 -7.13 -5.99 7.79
CA PHE A 155 -7.42 -7.23 7.08
C PHE A 155 -8.87 -7.32 6.61
N SER A 156 -9.82 -6.90 7.41
CA SER A 156 -11.24 -6.87 7.05
C SER A 156 -11.51 -5.98 5.84
N LEU A 157 -10.87 -4.80 5.79
CA LEU A 157 -11.01 -3.88 4.65
C LEU A 157 -10.44 -4.47 3.36
N VAL A 158 -9.33 -5.19 3.44
CA VAL A 158 -8.74 -5.88 2.29
C VAL A 158 -9.66 -6.99 1.78
N VAL A 159 -10.23 -7.79 2.68
CA VAL A 159 -11.20 -8.85 2.33
C VAL A 159 -12.44 -8.27 1.67
N GLN A 160 -12.97 -7.16 2.22
CA GLN A 160 -14.13 -6.48 1.63
C GLN A 160 -13.82 -5.94 0.23
N ALA A 161 -12.65 -5.31 0.05
CA ALA A 161 -12.24 -4.78 -1.24
C ALA A 161 -12.05 -5.87 -2.29
N GLU A 162 -11.43 -6.99 -1.91
CA GLU A 162 -11.23 -8.14 -2.80
C GLU A 162 -12.58 -8.75 -3.22
N ALA A 163 -13.49 -8.94 -2.26
CA ALA A 163 -14.82 -9.44 -2.53
C ALA A 163 -15.61 -8.51 -3.48
N TRP A 164 -15.52 -7.21 -3.28
CA TRP A 164 -16.14 -6.21 -4.14
C TRP A 164 -15.56 -6.26 -5.56
N LEU A 165 -14.23 -6.33 -5.70
CA LEU A 165 -13.53 -6.48 -6.98
C LEU A 165 -13.91 -7.77 -7.70
N ALA A 166 -14.16 -8.85 -6.95
CA ALA A 166 -14.67 -10.12 -7.49
C ALA A 166 -16.15 -10.08 -7.90
N GLY A 167 -16.81 -8.92 -7.77
CA GLY A 167 -18.21 -8.73 -8.16
C GLY A 167 -19.22 -9.32 -7.17
N ILE A 168 -18.83 -9.53 -5.91
CA ILE A 168 -19.76 -9.94 -4.84
C ILE A 168 -20.55 -8.69 -4.41
N PRO A 169 -21.89 -8.65 -4.65
CA PRO A 169 -22.66 -7.45 -4.38
C PRO A 169 -22.71 -7.14 -2.88
N SER A 170 -22.66 -5.84 -2.57
CA SER A 170 -22.93 -5.34 -1.23
C SER A 170 -24.29 -5.85 -0.74
N GLY A 171 -24.30 -6.70 0.32
CA GLY A 171 -25.52 -7.31 0.86
C GLY A 171 -25.65 -8.81 0.65
N ARG A 172 -24.90 -9.46 -0.23
CA ARG A 172 -24.72 -10.92 -0.20
C ARG A 172 -23.63 -11.30 0.80
N ARG A 173 -23.88 -12.35 1.58
CA ARG A 173 -22.81 -12.97 2.42
C ARG A 173 -21.83 -13.66 1.49
N ILE A 174 -20.55 -13.43 1.75
CA ILE A 174 -19.43 -14.15 1.12
C ILE A 174 -19.52 -15.62 1.47
#